data_df3dbe0636f4da7faaa772a2f323649b
#
_entry.id   df3dbe0636f4da7faaa772a2f323649b
#
_cell.length_a   1.000
_cell.length_b   1.000
_cell.length_c   1.000
_cell.angle_alpha   90.00
_cell.angle_beta   90.00
_cell.angle_gamma   90.00
#
_symmetry.space_group_name_H-M   'P 1'
#
loop_
_entity.id
_entity.type
_entity.pdbx_description
1 polymer ?
#
loop_
_entity_poly.entity_id
_entity_poly.type
_entity_poly.pdbx_seq_one_letter_code
_entity_poly.pdbx_strand_id
1 'polypeptide(L)'
;MKYAVAIHGAPYSSQAAEHALDFMEALFASGHTVERVFFFHEGVYHGLNAQVPPQTQYNTDLQPRWADLKNQGVELGICISSGLKRGVVDASEQQRYELPSLTLANDFQLVGLGQLIAAIEASDRYIEFPA
;
A
#
# COMPACT_ATOMS: atom_id res chain seq x y z
N MET A 1 -7.44 10.03 -16.81
CA MET A 1 -7.03 8.62 -16.95
C MET A 1 -7.08 7.92 -15.60
N LYS A 2 -7.25 6.62 -15.63
CA LYS A 2 -7.28 5.76 -14.46
C LYS A 2 -5.96 4.98 -14.39
N TYR A 3 -5.35 4.98 -13.21
CA TYR A 3 -4.02 4.38 -12.99
C TYR A 3 -4.11 3.23 -11.99
N ALA A 4 -3.29 2.20 -12.20
CA ALA A 4 -2.95 1.21 -11.18
C ALA A 4 -1.47 1.40 -10.80
N VAL A 5 -1.16 1.31 -9.53
CA VAL A 5 0.17 1.60 -9.01
C VAL A 5 0.66 0.42 -8.16
N ALA A 6 1.91 0.03 -8.32
CA ALA A 6 2.55 -1.00 -7.48
C ALA A 6 3.76 -0.43 -6.75
N ILE A 7 3.91 -0.80 -5.49
CA ILE A 7 4.99 -0.32 -4.62
C ILE A 7 5.75 -1.52 -4.06
N HIS A 8 7.06 -1.54 -4.26
CA HIS A 8 7.94 -2.63 -3.86
C HIS A 8 8.84 -2.28 -2.67
N GLY A 9 9.07 -1.00 -2.39
CA GLY A 9 9.99 -0.56 -1.35
C GLY A 9 9.37 -0.46 0.03
N ALA A 10 10.14 -0.79 1.06
CA ALA A 10 9.72 -0.68 2.46
C ALA A 10 9.62 0.78 2.89
N PRO A 11 8.74 1.10 3.86
CA PRO A 11 8.68 2.44 4.41
C PRO A 11 10.01 2.79 5.07
N TYR A 12 10.45 4.02 4.87
CA TYR A 12 11.62 4.62 5.53
C TYR A 12 12.96 4.02 5.14
N SER A 13 12.98 2.96 4.33
CA SER A 13 14.21 2.36 3.80
C SER A 13 14.58 2.88 2.42
N SER A 14 13.62 3.44 1.70
CA SER A 14 13.82 4.08 0.41
C SER A 14 12.83 5.22 0.27
N GLN A 15 13.00 6.05 -0.76
CA GLN A 15 12.08 7.15 -1.06
C GLN A 15 11.00 6.78 -2.07
N ALA A 16 10.93 5.50 -2.46
CA ALA A 16 10.00 5.05 -3.48
C ALA A 16 8.55 5.35 -3.12
N ALA A 17 8.17 5.13 -1.85
CA ALA A 17 6.80 5.38 -1.41
C ALA A 17 6.45 6.87 -1.38
N GLU A 18 7.37 7.73 -0.94
CA GLU A 18 7.16 9.18 -0.97
C GLU A 18 7.01 9.67 -2.40
N HIS A 19 7.83 9.16 -3.33
CA HIS A 19 7.71 9.50 -4.75
C HIS A 19 6.37 9.04 -5.32
N ALA A 20 5.94 7.84 -4.95
CA ALA A 20 4.64 7.32 -5.39
C ALA A 20 3.48 8.16 -4.86
N LEU A 21 3.54 8.55 -3.59
CA LEU A 21 2.52 9.41 -2.99
C LEU A 21 2.46 10.77 -3.66
N ASP A 22 3.63 11.41 -3.88
CA ASP A 22 3.70 12.69 -4.59
C ASP A 22 3.12 12.58 -5.99
N PHE A 23 3.44 11.49 -6.70
CA PHE A 23 2.93 11.23 -8.03
C PHE A 23 1.41 11.09 -8.03
N MET A 24 0.85 10.29 -7.10
CA MET A 24 -0.60 10.08 -7.03
C MET A 24 -1.36 11.35 -6.62
N GLU A 25 -0.81 12.13 -5.70
CA GLU A 25 -1.39 13.43 -5.33
C GLU A 25 -1.44 14.35 -6.54
N ALA A 26 -0.38 14.38 -7.36
CA ALA A 26 -0.35 15.17 -8.59
C ALA A 26 -1.36 14.64 -9.63
N LEU A 27 -1.56 13.32 -9.70
CA LEU A 27 -2.58 12.73 -10.58
C LEU A 27 -3.96 13.24 -10.22
N PHE A 28 -4.33 13.19 -8.94
CA PHE A 28 -5.63 13.68 -8.48
C PHE A 28 -5.79 15.18 -8.75
N ALA A 29 -4.76 15.97 -8.51
CA ALA A 29 -4.79 17.41 -8.78
C ALA A 29 -4.99 17.71 -10.27
N SER A 30 -4.59 16.80 -11.16
CA SER A 30 -4.72 16.94 -12.61
C SER A 30 -5.98 16.29 -13.18
N GLY A 31 -6.89 15.80 -12.32
CA GLY A 31 -8.14 15.21 -12.74
C GLY A 31 -8.08 13.74 -13.10
N HIS A 32 -6.98 13.07 -12.80
CA HIS A 32 -6.84 11.62 -12.99
C HIS A 32 -7.26 10.88 -11.72
N THR A 33 -7.41 9.56 -11.83
CA THR A 33 -7.79 8.71 -10.69
C THR A 33 -6.83 7.53 -10.57
N VAL A 34 -6.79 6.95 -9.35
CA VAL A 34 -6.03 5.73 -9.06
C VAL A 34 -7.01 4.65 -8.64
N GLU A 35 -7.01 3.53 -9.37
CA GLU A 35 -7.90 2.40 -9.08
C GLU A 35 -7.47 1.67 -7.81
N ARG A 36 -6.18 1.32 -7.74
CA ARG A 36 -5.62 0.54 -6.64
C ARG A 36 -4.13 0.79 -6.54
N VAL A 37 -3.65 0.78 -5.30
CA VAL A 37 -2.22 0.65 -5.00
C VAL A 37 -1.99 -0.77 -4.53
N PHE A 38 -1.05 -1.48 -5.14
CA PHE A 38 -0.71 -2.84 -4.80
C PHE A 38 0.70 -2.88 -4.22
N PHE A 39 0.83 -3.43 -3.01
CA PHE A 39 2.08 -3.48 -2.27
C PHE A 39 2.66 -4.89 -2.34
N PHE A 40 3.89 -5.00 -2.86
CA PHE A 40 4.61 -6.25 -3.06
C PHE A 40 5.87 -6.29 -2.20
N HIS A 41 6.43 -7.47 -2.02
CA HIS A 41 7.73 -7.66 -1.37
C HIS A 41 7.81 -6.84 -0.08
N GLU A 42 8.89 -6.07 0.12
CA GLU A 42 9.05 -5.21 1.29
C GLU A 42 8.02 -4.08 1.37
N GLY A 43 7.36 -3.78 0.25
CA GLY A 43 6.28 -2.79 0.23
C GLY A 43 5.12 -3.15 1.15
N VAL A 44 4.93 -4.43 1.45
CA VAL A 44 3.85 -4.87 2.34
C VAL A 44 3.98 -4.29 3.76
N TYR A 45 5.18 -3.88 4.16
CA TYR A 45 5.38 -3.26 5.48
C TYR A 45 4.66 -1.93 5.66
N HIS A 46 4.22 -1.28 4.57
CA HIS A 46 3.38 -0.08 4.67
C HIS A 46 2.04 -0.39 5.35
N GLY A 47 1.59 -1.63 5.30
CA GLY A 47 0.34 -2.06 5.90
C GLY A 47 0.41 -2.40 7.38
N LEU A 48 1.57 -2.33 8.03
CA LEU A 48 1.69 -2.65 9.46
C LEU A 48 1.01 -1.61 10.33
N ASN A 49 0.33 -2.07 11.39
CA ASN A 49 -0.38 -1.20 12.32
C ASN A 49 0.48 -0.66 13.46
N ALA A 50 1.74 -1.06 13.54
CA ALA A 50 2.65 -0.72 14.65
C ALA A 50 3.92 -0.08 14.11
N GLN A 51 3.79 1.07 13.44
CA GLN A 51 4.91 1.81 12.88
C GLN A 51 5.07 3.14 13.61
N VAL A 52 6.32 3.47 13.92
CA VAL A 52 6.68 4.78 14.45
C VAL A 52 7.57 5.45 13.41
N PRO A 53 7.11 6.56 12.80
CA PRO A 53 7.91 7.24 11.78
C PRO A 53 9.19 7.82 12.37
N PRO A 54 10.20 8.09 11.53
CA PRO A 54 11.43 8.74 12.00
C PRO A 54 11.13 10.03 12.76
N GLN A 55 11.74 10.17 13.94
CA GLN A 55 11.51 11.33 14.82
C GLN A 55 12.45 12.46 14.41
N THR A 56 12.06 13.20 13.39
CA THR A 56 12.81 14.32 12.84
C THR A 56 12.01 15.61 12.93
N GLN A 57 12.61 16.73 12.55
CA GLN A 57 11.91 18.02 12.49
C GLN A 57 10.91 18.09 11.34
N TYR A 58 10.97 17.14 10.40
CA TYR A 58 10.05 17.05 9.27
C TYR A 58 8.98 16.01 9.54
N ASN A 59 7.76 16.26 9.09
CA ASN A 59 6.71 15.27 9.16
C ASN A 59 6.94 14.22 8.07
N THR A 60 7.35 13.02 8.50
CA THR A 60 7.62 11.91 7.59
C THR A 60 6.63 10.76 7.75
N ASP A 61 5.55 10.94 8.51
CA ASP A 61 4.57 9.89 8.72
C ASP A 61 3.79 9.62 7.43
N LEU A 62 3.90 8.39 6.93
CA LEU A 62 3.23 7.98 5.70
C LEU A 62 1.79 7.53 5.92
N GLN A 63 1.43 7.08 7.12
CA GLN A 63 0.10 6.53 7.38
C GLN A 63 -1.04 7.49 7.08
N PRO A 64 -0.99 8.78 7.49
CA PRO A 64 -2.05 9.72 7.11
C PRO A 64 -2.16 9.93 5.61
N ARG A 65 -1.06 9.85 4.89
CA ARG A 65 -1.07 10.02 3.42
C ARG A 65 -1.75 8.85 2.73
N TRP A 66 -1.53 7.61 3.21
CA TRP A 66 -2.27 6.44 2.71
C TRP A 66 -3.75 6.55 3.04
N ALA A 67 -4.09 6.99 4.26
CA ALA A 67 -5.48 7.17 4.67
C ALA A 67 -6.20 8.19 3.77
N ASP A 68 -5.54 9.28 3.40
CA ASP A 68 -6.09 10.29 2.50
C ASP A 68 -6.42 9.69 1.13
N LEU A 69 -5.54 8.85 0.58
CA LEU A 69 -5.80 8.17 -0.69
C LEU A 69 -7.00 7.23 -0.58
N LYS A 70 -7.08 6.46 0.50
CA LYS A 70 -8.22 5.58 0.73
C LYS A 70 -9.52 6.37 0.78
N ASN A 71 -9.52 7.52 1.45
CA ASN A 71 -10.70 8.39 1.54
C ASN A 71 -11.10 8.96 0.18
N GLN A 72 -10.19 8.99 -0.78
CA GLN A 72 -10.48 9.39 -2.16
C GLN A 72 -10.92 8.21 -3.04
N GLY A 73 -11.13 7.04 -2.46
CA GLY A 73 -11.61 5.87 -3.18
C GLY A 73 -10.53 4.93 -3.69
N VAL A 74 -9.27 5.15 -3.35
CA VAL A 74 -8.17 4.26 -3.73
C VAL A 74 -8.18 3.03 -2.85
N GLU A 75 -8.12 1.84 -3.45
CA GLU A 75 -7.97 0.60 -2.69
C GLU A 75 -6.50 0.31 -2.41
N LEU A 76 -6.17 0.03 -1.15
CA LEU A 76 -4.80 -0.23 -0.70
C LEU A 76 -4.64 -1.74 -0.45
N GLY A 77 -4.08 -2.46 -1.42
CA GLY A 77 -3.99 -3.91 -1.40
C GLY A 77 -2.58 -4.42 -1.09
N ILE A 78 -2.47 -5.21 -0.04
CA ILE A 78 -1.23 -5.89 0.36
C ILE A 78 -1.23 -7.28 -0.26
N CYS A 79 -0.18 -7.61 -1.01
CA CYS A 79 -0.03 -8.96 -1.56
C CYS A 79 -0.03 -9.98 -0.42
N ILE A 80 -1.02 -10.89 -0.43
CA ILE A 80 -1.20 -11.82 0.68
C ILE A 80 0.01 -12.73 0.88
N SER A 81 0.60 -13.25 -0.18
CA SER A 81 1.76 -14.14 -0.03
C SER A 81 3.01 -13.39 0.45
N SER A 82 3.26 -12.20 -0.05
CA SER A 82 4.36 -11.36 0.42
C SER A 82 4.14 -10.91 1.87
N GLY A 83 2.89 -10.60 2.21
CA GLY A 83 2.51 -10.14 3.55
C GLY A 83 2.65 -11.22 4.59
N LEU A 84 2.08 -12.41 4.34
CA LEU A 84 2.07 -13.49 5.33
C LEU A 84 3.48 -13.93 5.72
N LYS A 85 4.39 -14.05 4.76
CA LYS A 85 5.76 -14.45 5.08
C LYS A 85 6.57 -13.36 5.80
N ARG A 86 6.02 -12.15 5.88
CA ARG A 86 6.67 -10.98 6.54
C ARG A 86 5.93 -10.51 7.78
N GLY A 87 4.91 -11.27 8.19
CA GLY A 87 4.17 -10.93 9.42
C GLY A 87 3.09 -9.87 9.25
N VAL A 88 2.66 -9.58 8.04
CA VAL A 88 1.53 -8.67 7.79
C VAL A 88 0.27 -9.51 7.69
N VAL A 89 -0.57 -9.47 8.73
CA VAL A 89 -1.61 -10.45 9.00
C VAL A 89 -2.92 -9.75 9.35
N ASP A 90 -4.00 -10.09 8.64
CA ASP A 90 -5.34 -9.64 9.00
C ASP A 90 -6.01 -10.62 9.98
N ALA A 91 -7.23 -10.29 10.40
CA ALA A 91 -7.96 -11.10 11.39
C ALA A 91 -8.23 -12.53 10.87
N SER A 92 -8.57 -12.67 9.59
CA SER A 92 -8.85 -13.97 8.98
C SER A 92 -7.62 -14.88 8.96
N GLU A 93 -6.49 -14.33 8.56
CA GLU A 93 -5.24 -15.10 8.48
C GLU A 93 -4.62 -15.33 9.86
N GLN A 94 -4.81 -14.40 10.81
CA GLN A 94 -4.45 -14.61 12.21
C GLN A 94 -5.14 -15.85 12.76
N GLN A 95 -6.43 -15.97 12.53
CA GLN A 95 -7.22 -17.12 13.00
C GLN A 95 -6.81 -18.41 12.28
N ARG A 96 -6.64 -18.33 10.96
CA ARG A 96 -6.30 -19.49 10.13
C ARG A 96 -5.00 -20.15 10.54
N TYR A 97 -3.98 -19.36 10.86
CA TYR A 97 -2.64 -19.85 11.21
C TYR A 97 -2.37 -19.81 12.72
N GLU A 98 -3.37 -19.50 13.54
CA GLU A 98 -3.26 -19.43 15.00
C GLU A 98 -2.11 -18.53 15.44
N LEU A 99 -2.01 -17.34 14.83
CA LEU A 99 -0.94 -16.38 15.10
C LEU A 99 -1.25 -15.51 16.32
N PRO A 100 -0.22 -14.98 17.01
CA PRO A 100 -0.40 -14.25 18.26
C PRO A 100 -1.13 -12.92 18.14
N SER A 101 -1.11 -12.28 16.96
CA SER A 101 -1.74 -10.97 16.81
C SER A 101 -2.08 -10.65 15.37
N LEU A 102 -3.03 -9.75 15.21
CA LEU A 102 -3.35 -9.06 13.97
C LEU A 102 -2.39 -7.89 13.82
N THR A 103 -1.77 -7.72 12.64
CA THR A 103 -0.76 -6.68 12.42
C THR A 103 -1.11 -5.74 11.28
N LEU A 104 -2.16 -6.03 10.51
CA LEU A 104 -2.57 -5.18 9.39
C LEU A 104 -3.33 -3.95 9.88
N ALA A 105 -2.94 -2.78 9.40
CA ALA A 105 -3.65 -1.53 9.65
C ALA A 105 -5.00 -1.50 8.92
N ASN A 106 -5.97 -0.79 9.49
CA ASN A 106 -7.37 -0.81 9.04
C ASN A 106 -7.57 -0.28 7.61
N ASP A 107 -6.70 0.61 7.13
CA ASP A 107 -6.84 1.20 5.79
C ASP A 107 -6.42 0.27 4.67
N PHE A 108 -5.79 -0.85 5.00
CA PHE A 108 -5.26 -1.82 4.05
C PHE A 108 -6.05 -3.12 4.09
N GLN A 109 -5.96 -3.88 2.98
CA GLN A 109 -6.54 -5.22 2.93
C GLN A 109 -5.56 -6.18 2.27
N LEU A 110 -5.56 -7.44 2.71
CA LEU A 110 -4.79 -8.49 2.04
C LEU A 110 -5.54 -8.90 0.78
N VAL A 111 -4.83 -8.99 -0.34
CA VAL A 111 -5.40 -9.34 -1.64
C VAL A 111 -4.50 -10.32 -2.38
N GLY A 112 -5.10 -11.12 -3.25
CA GLY A 112 -4.35 -12.01 -4.12
C GLY A 112 -3.82 -11.28 -5.34
N LEU A 113 -2.92 -11.93 -6.06
CA LEU A 113 -2.31 -11.40 -7.28
C LEU A 113 -3.34 -11.09 -8.37
N GLY A 114 -4.45 -11.83 -8.39
CA GLY A 114 -5.56 -11.57 -9.30
C GLY A 114 -6.14 -10.16 -9.17
N GLN A 115 -6.06 -9.57 -7.99
CA GLN A 115 -6.52 -8.18 -7.77
C GLN A 115 -5.62 -7.17 -8.49
N LEU A 116 -4.32 -7.44 -8.57
CA LEU A 116 -3.41 -6.61 -9.36
C LEU A 116 -3.75 -6.70 -10.84
N ILE A 117 -3.96 -7.92 -11.35
CA ILE A 117 -4.33 -8.14 -12.75
C ILE A 117 -5.64 -7.40 -13.07
N ALA A 118 -6.64 -7.53 -12.20
CA ALA A 118 -7.92 -6.85 -12.38
C ALA A 118 -7.76 -5.32 -12.40
N ALA A 119 -6.91 -4.79 -11.52
CA ALA A 119 -6.64 -3.35 -11.46
C ALA A 119 -5.94 -2.85 -12.74
N ILE A 120 -4.98 -3.62 -13.26
CA ILE A 120 -4.29 -3.29 -14.52
C ILE A 120 -5.29 -3.28 -15.68
N GLU A 121 -6.15 -4.30 -15.77
CA GLU A 121 -7.17 -4.39 -16.82
C GLU A 121 -8.18 -3.24 -16.75
N ALA A 122 -8.53 -2.80 -15.55
CA ALA A 122 -9.48 -1.71 -15.32
C ALA A 122 -8.86 -0.33 -15.52
N SER A 123 -7.55 -0.23 -15.72
CA SER A 123 -6.83 1.03 -15.74
C SER A 123 -6.29 1.35 -17.15
N ASP A 124 -6.02 2.64 -17.38
CA ASP A 124 -5.41 3.11 -18.61
C ASP A 124 -3.88 3.01 -18.57
N ARG A 125 -3.30 3.09 -17.38
CA ARG A 125 -1.85 3.05 -17.15
C ARG A 125 -1.53 2.25 -15.91
N TYR A 126 -0.39 1.58 -15.94
CA TYR A 126 0.18 0.86 -14.80
C TYR A 126 1.59 1.36 -14.55
N ILE A 127 1.86 1.79 -13.32
CA ILE A 127 3.15 2.37 -12.92
C ILE A 127 3.69 1.61 -11.71
N GLU A 128 4.96 1.24 -11.75
CA GLU A 128 5.65 0.61 -10.64
C GLU A 128 6.65 1.57 -10.00
N PHE A 129 6.75 1.50 -8.68
CA PHE A 129 7.77 2.19 -7.91
C PHE A 129 8.63 1.13 -7.23
N PRO A 130 9.71 0.69 -7.88
CA PRO A 130 10.65 -0.27 -7.28
C PRO A 130 11.42 0.39 -6.15
N ALA A 131 11.98 -0.41 -5.28
CA ALA A 131 12.71 0.05 -4.10
C ALA A 131 13.93 0.90 -4.44
#